data_78eaaf29f333e2847778313360fd2897
#
_entry.id   78eaaf29f333e2847778313360fd2897
#
_cell.length_a   1.000
_cell.length_b   1.000
_cell.length_c   1.000
_cell.angle_alpha   90.00
_cell.angle_beta   90.00
_cell.angle_gamma   90.00
#
_symmetry.space_group_name_H-M   'P 1'
#
loop_
_entity.id
_entity.type
_entity.pdbx_description
1 polymer ?
#
loop_
_entity_poly.entity_id
_entity_poly.type
_entity_poly.pdbx_seq_one_letter_code
_entity_poly.pdbx_strand_id
1 'polypeptide(L)'
;MNAFVMHAFRTRRLDVWYGGEAWRPLVHVRDCAYAHIQCIESEPSTVRGKTFNVVQDNYQILDLAQRVKATLGLMDINVEIDVNRDHVDRRSYRTSGDLMKRQLGYSAAVTPEAAVHEIADALRTGVFTNFDHPAYYNLPWMKLLLDIEDRISKTGPIV
;
A
#
# COMPACT_ATOMS: atom_id res chain seq x y z
N MET A 1 -4.48 2.25 -0.71
CA MET A 1 -5.38 1.22 -0.15
C MET A 1 -5.31 1.18 1.38
N ASN A 2 -4.17 0.96 2.01
CA ASN A 2 -4.06 0.89 3.49
C ASN A 2 -4.73 2.09 4.20
N ALA A 3 -4.46 3.31 3.72
CA ALA A 3 -5.09 4.52 4.25
C ALA A 3 -6.63 4.51 4.14
N PHE A 4 -7.20 3.94 3.06
CA PHE A 4 -8.66 3.81 2.94
C PHE A 4 -9.24 2.93 4.04
N VAL A 5 -8.65 1.74 4.29
CA VAL A 5 -9.14 0.86 5.35
C VAL A 5 -9.01 1.51 6.72
N MET A 6 -7.87 2.16 7.01
CA MET A 6 -7.67 2.88 8.27
C MET A 6 -8.67 4.03 8.45
N HIS A 7 -8.90 4.85 7.43
CA HIS A 7 -9.88 5.94 7.47
C HIS A 7 -11.30 5.40 7.66
N ALA A 8 -11.65 4.29 7.00
CA ALA A 8 -12.94 3.64 7.17
C ALA A 8 -13.20 3.25 8.64
N PHE A 9 -12.21 2.73 9.34
CA PHE A 9 -12.32 2.39 10.76
C PHE A 9 -12.45 3.62 11.66
N ARG A 10 -11.75 4.72 11.34
CA ARG A 10 -11.75 5.96 12.14
C ARG A 10 -12.99 6.82 11.93
N THR A 11 -13.37 7.03 10.67
CA THR A 11 -14.30 8.09 10.27
C THR A 11 -15.52 7.60 9.52
N ARG A 12 -15.59 6.32 9.18
CA ARG A 12 -16.62 5.74 8.29
C ARG A 12 -16.66 6.39 6.91
N ARG A 13 -15.53 6.98 6.45
CA ARG A 13 -15.42 7.66 5.17
C ARG A 13 -14.15 7.24 4.43
N LEU A 14 -14.23 7.27 3.11
CA LEU A 14 -13.11 7.08 2.18
C LEU A 14 -12.97 8.37 1.37
N ASP A 15 -11.96 9.16 1.68
CA ASP A 15 -11.69 10.40 0.96
C ASP A 15 -10.90 10.11 -0.31
N VAL A 16 -11.52 10.33 -1.46
CA VAL A 16 -10.93 10.18 -2.78
C VAL A 16 -10.57 11.56 -3.32
N TRP A 17 -9.29 11.83 -3.39
CA TRP A 17 -8.78 13.10 -3.89
C TRP A 17 -8.61 13.08 -5.42
N TYR A 18 -8.71 14.28 -6.04
CA TYR A 18 -8.44 14.49 -7.46
C TYR A 18 -9.35 13.64 -8.38
N GLY A 19 -10.63 13.49 -8.02
CA GLY A 19 -11.60 12.73 -8.81
C GLY A 19 -11.41 11.22 -8.81
N GLY A 20 -10.24 10.72 -8.40
CA GLY A 20 -9.95 9.30 -8.32
C GLY A 20 -9.69 8.59 -9.66
N GLU A 21 -9.52 9.32 -10.75
CA GLU A 21 -9.33 8.76 -12.11
C GLU A 21 -7.90 8.26 -12.37
N ALA A 22 -6.94 8.66 -11.52
CA ALA A 22 -5.54 8.29 -11.68
C ALA A 22 -5.33 6.78 -11.49
N TRP A 23 -4.55 6.18 -12.39
CA TRP A 23 -4.15 4.78 -12.32
C TRP A 23 -3.00 4.56 -11.36
N ARG A 24 -3.06 3.47 -10.61
CA ARG A 24 -1.99 3.01 -9.70
C ARG A 24 -1.83 1.51 -9.79
N PRO A 25 -0.59 1.03 -10.02
CA PRO A 25 -0.27 -0.39 -9.86
C PRO A 25 -0.28 -0.75 -8.37
N LEU A 26 -0.85 -1.89 -8.05
CA LEU A 26 -0.87 -2.43 -6.71
C LEU A 26 -0.15 -3.77 -6.64
N VAL A 27 0.49 -4.01 -5.51
CA VAL A 27 1.07 -5.29 -5.14
C VAL A 27 0.99 -5.43 -3.62
N HIS A 28 0.69 -6.61 -3.15
CA HIS A 28 0.74 -6.93 -1.73
C HIS A 28 2.19 -7.20 -1.30
N VAL A 29 2.55 -6.84 -0.06
CA VAL A 29 3.92 -7.01 0.45
C VAL A 29 4.37 -8.48 0.42
N ARG A 30 3.46 -9.42 0.65
CA ARG A 30 3.71 -10.86 0.56
C ARG A 30 4.09 -11.28 -0.85
N ASP A 31 3.37 -10.81 -1.86
CA ASP A 31 3.72 -11.05 -3.27
C ASP A 31 5.07 -10.44 -3.63
N CYS A 32 5.36 -9.25 -3.09
CA CYS A 32 6.65 -8.61 -3.28
C CYS A 32 7.79 -9.46 -2.68
N ALA A 33 7.60 -9.98 -1.47
CA ALA A 33 8.57 -10.87 -0.82
C ALA A 33 8.78 -12.17 -1.61
N TYR A 34 7.73 -12.82 -2.06
CA TYR A 34 7.83 -14.03 -2.90
C TYR A 34 8.52 -13.76 -4.23
N ALA A 35 8.29 -12.61 -4.85
CA ALA A 35 9.00 -12.23 -6.07
C ALA A 35 10.51 -12.13 -5.86
N HIS A 36 10.96 -11.60 -4.70
CA HIS A 36 12.39 -11.60 -4.35
C HIS A 36 12.93 -13.02 -4.16
N ILE A 37 12.20 -13.89 -3.47
CA ILE A 37 12.58 -15.30 -3.30
C ILE A 37 12.72 -15.97 -4.65
N GLN A 38 11.76 -15.79 -5.57
CA GLN A 38 11.84 -16.33 -6.93
C GLN A 38 13.09 -15.85 -7.69
N CYS A 39 13.47 -14.59 -7.52
CA CYS A 39 14.71 -14.09 -8.13
C CYS A 39 15.97 -14.71 -7.51
N ILE A 40 15.99 -14.91 -6.19
CA ILE A 40 17.14 -15.51 -5.47
C ILE A 40 17.31 -16.98 -5.82
N GLU A 41 16.23 -17.73 -5.97
CA GLU A 41 16.22 -19.15 -6.27
C GLU A 41 16.40 -19.47 -7.77
N SER A 42 16.34 -18.45 -8.62
CA SER A 42 16.48 -18.62 -10.07
C SER A 42 17.94 -18.71 -10.52
N GLU A 43 18.16 -19.35 -11.67
CA GLU A 43 19.48 -19.38 -12.31
C GLU A 43 20.00 -17.95 -12.55
N PRO A 44 21.26 -17.64 -12.18
CA PRO A 44 21.83 -16.30 -12.33
C PRO A 44 21.72 -15.72 -13.74
N SER A 45 21.79 -16.54 -14.78
CA SER A 45 21.64 -16.13 -16.18
C SER A 45 20.24 -15.61 -16.52
N THR A 46 19.23 -16.05 -15.76
CA THR A 46 17.84 -15.63 -15.93
C THR A 46 17.59 -14.25 -15.35
N VAL A 47 18.26 -13.87 -14.26
CA VAL A 47 17.96 -12.65 -13.49
C VAL A 47 19.04 -11.57 -13.61
N ARG A 48 20.30 -11.93 -13.85
CA ARG A 48 21.41 -10.98 -13.86
C ARG A 48 21.22 -9.86 -14.88
N GLY A 49 21.34 -8.62 -14.40
CA GLY A 49 21.23 -7.41 -15.22
C GLY A 49 19.80 -7.09 -15.67
N LYS A 50 18.78 -7.76 -15.13
CA LYS A 50 17.39 -7.53 -15.49
C LYS A 50 16.64 -6.81 -14.37
N THR A 51 15.62 -6.05 -14.77
CA THR A 51 14.67 -5.39 -13.87
C THR A 51 13.30 -6.03 -14.04
N PHE A 52 12.72 -6.50 -12.96
CA PHE A 52 11.39 -7.09 -12.94
C PHE A 52 10.42 -6.18 -12.19
N ASN A 53 9.32 -5.84 -12.84
CA ASN A 53 8.20 -5.21 -12.14
C ASN A 53 7.32 -6.31 -11.54
N VAL A 54 6.88 -6.08 -10.30
CA VAL A 54 5.92 -6.94 -9.62
C VAL A 54 4.65 -6.13 -9.40
N VAL A 55 3.57 -6.58 -9.99
CA VAL A 55 2.26 -5.92 -9.90
C VAL A 55 1.18 -7.00 -9.92
N GLN A 56 0.18 -6.86 -9.06
CA GLN A 56 -0.99 -7.72 -9.09
C GLN A 56 -1.94 -7.24 -10.19
N ASP A 57 -2.32 -5.97 -10.18
CA ASP A 57 -3.06 -5.31 -11.25
C ASP A 57 -2.96 -3.79 -11.11
N ASN A 58 -3.52 -3.08 -12.09
CA ASN A 58 -3.61 -1.62 -12.11
C ASN A 58 -5.05 -1.18 -11.87
N TYR A 59 -5.25 -0.27 -10.92
CA TYR A 59 -6.58 0.21 -10.52
C TYR A 59 -6.67 1.73 -10.63
N GLN A 60 -7.83 2.25 -10.97
CA GLN A 60 -8.15 3.64 -10.68
C GLN A 60 -8.44 3.79 -9.19
N ILE A 61 -8.09 4.95 -8.63
CA ILE A 61 -8.26 5.21 -7.18
C ILE A 61 -9.73 5.13 -6.76
N LEU A 62 -10.65 5.63 -7.61
CA LEU A 62 -12.08 5.54 -7.32
C LEU A 62 -12.60 4.10 -7.36
N ASP A 63 -12.19 3.30 -8.36
CA ASP A 63 -12.53 1.87 -8.42
C ASP A 63 -12.01 1.13 -7.18
N LEU A 64 -10.77 1.43 -6.77
CA LEU A 64 -10.19 0.87 -5.56
C LEU A 64 -11.00 1.25 -4.30
N ALA A 65 -11.44 2.51 -4.18
CA ALA A 65 -12.29 2.93 -3.06
C ALA A 65 -13.64 2.20 -3.04
N GLN A 66 -14.25 1.98 -4.22
CA GLN A 66 -15.48 1.19 -4.36
C GLN A 66 -15.30 -0.27 -3.93
N ARG A 67 -14.19 -0.90 -4.31
CA ARG A 67 -13.84 -2.27 -3.89
C ARG A 67 -13.63 -2.35 -2.38
N VAL A 68 -12.91 -1.40 -1.79
CA VAL A 68 -12.73 -1.31 -0.34
C VAL A 68 -14.08 -1.17 0.37
N LYS A 69 -14.95 -0.24 -0.09
CA LYS A 69 -16.30 -0.06 0.45
C LYS A 69 -17.13 -1.34 0.38
N ALA A 70 -17.14 -2.02 -0.76
CA ALA A 70 -17.90 -3.26 -0.96
C ALA A 70 -17.39 -4.36 -0.01
N THR A 71 -16.07 -4.56 0.07
CA THR A 71 -15.48 -5.59 0.93
C THR A 71 -15.75 -5.30 2.42
N LEU A 72 -15.60 -4.05 2.87
CA LEU A 72 -15.92 -3.67 4.24
C LEU A 72 -17.40 -3.82 4.56
N GLY A 73 -18.29 -3.56 3.57
CA GLY A 73 -19.72 -3.78 3.72
C GLY A 73 -20.09 -5.25 4.01
N LEU A 74 -19.37 -6.21 3.41
CA LEU A 74 -19.51 -7.65 3.69
C LEU A 74 -19.04 -8.02 5.12
N MET A 75 -18.30 -7.12 5.77
CA MET A 75 -17.82 -7.26 7.15
C MET A 75 -18.63 -6.40 8.15
N ASP A 76 -19.83 -5.94 7.76
CA ASP A 76 -20.70 -5.05 8.55
C ASP A 76 -20.07 -3.68 8.88
N ILE A 77 -19.13 -3.22 8.04
CA ILE A 77 -18.50 -1.91 8.16
C ILE A 77 -19.00 -1.02 7.03
N ASN A 78 -20.06 -0.28 7.29
CA ASN A 78 -20.60 0.67 6.32
C ASN A 78 -19.75 1.93 6.27
N VAL A 79 -19.38 2.33 5.05
CA VAL A 79 -18.57 3.53 4.79
C VAL A 79 -19.13 4.32 3.63
N GLU A 80 -18.88 5.63 3.64
CA GLU A 80 -19.21 6.53 2.54
C GLU A 80 -17.95 6.88 1.74
N ILE A 81 -18.11 7.09 0.44
CA ILE A 81 -17.03 7.60 -0.42
C ILE A 81 -17.31 9.08 -0.67
N ASP A 82 -16.34 9.91 -0.32
CA ASP A 82 -16.34 11.34 -0.63
C ASP A 82 -15.29 11.62 -1.72
N VAL A 83 -15.74 12.21 -2.82
CA VAL A 83 -14.89 12.46 -3.99
C VAL A 83 -14.64 13.95 -4.15
N ASN A 84 -13.42 14.38 -3.84
CA ASN A 84 -12.97 15.73 -4.09
C ASN A 84 -12.38 15.85 -5.50
N ARG A 85 -12.86 16.83 -6.28
CA ARG A 85 -12.46 17.07 -7.68
C ARG A 85 -11.74 18.41 -7.90
N ASP A 86 -11.37 19.11 -6.82
CA ASP A 86 -10.82 20.47 -6.90
C ASP A 86 -9.49 20.56 -7.67
N HIS A 87 -8.77 19.44 -7.78
CA HIS A 87 -7.49 19.36 -8.47
C HIS A 87 -7.38 18.07 -9.30
N VAL A 88 -6.44 18.05 -10.24
CA VAL A 88 -6.14 16.85 -11.03
C VAL A 88 -4.79 16.26 -10.59
N ASP A 89 -4.77 14.96 -10.25
CA ASP A 89 -3.51 14.26 -10.04
C ASP A 89 -2.87 13.93 -11.39
N ARG A 90 -1.78 14.63 -11.71
CA ARG A 90 -1.03 14.42 -12.96
C ARG A 90 -0.23 13.10 -12.99
N ARG A 91 -0.08 12.44 -11.85
CA ARG A 91 0.62 11.17 -11.74
C ARG A 91 -0.37 10.04 -12.01
N SER A 92 -0.42 9.58 -13.25
CA SER A 92 -1.23 8.43 -13.65
C SER A 92 -0.36 7.49 -14.47
N TYR A 93 -0.18 6.25 -14.00
CA TYR A 93 0.65 5.27 -14.68
C TYR A 93 0.19 3.85 -14.39
N ARG A 94 0.53 2.96 -15.31
CA ARG A 94 0.31 1.51 -15.19
C ARG A 94 1.65 0.79 -15.31
N THR A 95 1.70 -0.41 -14.73
CA THR A 95 2.90 -1.26 -14.76
C THR A 95 2.50 -2.65 -15.23
N SER A 96 3.33 -3.28 -16.07
CA SER A 96 3.18 -4.68 -16.47
C SER A 96 4.15 -5.58 -15.70
N GLY A 97 3.65 -6.70 -15.17
CA GLY A 97 4.42 -7.80 -14.59
C GLY A 97 4.78 -8.90 -15.59
N ASP A 98 4.53 -8.72 -16.87
CA ASP A 98 4.65 -9.77 -17.89
C ASP A 98 6.06 -10.36 -18.00
N LEU A 99 7.10 -9.54 -17.78
CA LEU A 99 8.48 -10.03 -17.83
C LEU A 99 8.73 -11.05 -16.71
N MET A 100 8.29 -10.72 -15.49
CA MET A 100 8.38 -11.62 -14.34
C MET A 100 7.65 -12.94 -14.59
N LYS A 101 6.41 -12.86 -15.09
CA LYS A 101 5.60 -14.02 -15.43
C LYS A 101 6.26 -14.90 -16.50
N ARG A 102 6.76 -14.30 -17.59
CA ARG A 102 7.37 -15.07 -18.69
C ARG A 102 8.71 -15.72 -18.31
N GLN A 103 9.52 -15.05 -17.50
CA GLN A 103 10.89 -15.53 -17.23
C GLN A 103 10.99 -16.35 -15.96
N LEU A 104 10.20 -16.05 -14.95
CA LEU A 104 10.25 -16.71 -13.64
C LEU A 104 8.97 -17.47 -13.29
N GLY A 105 7.97 -17.47 -14.17
CA GLY A 105 6.69 -18.14 -13.92
C GLY A 105 5.87 -17.53 -12.79
N TYR A 106 6.28 -16.37 -12.27
CA TYR A 106 5.66 -15.75 -11.10
C TYR A 106 4.70 -14.62 -11.48
N SER A 107 3.55 -14.61 -10.83
CA SER A 107 2.57 -13.51 -10.88
C SER A 107 2.07 -13.23 -9.47
N ALA A 108 1.97 -11.97 -9.10
CA ALA A 108 1.33 -11.53 -7.87
C ALA A 108 -0.16 -11.91 -7.85
N ALA A 109 -0.65 -12.41 -6.74
CA ALA A 109 -1.99 -13.02 -6.64
C ALA A 109 -2.88 -12.42 -5.56
N VAL A 110 -2.34 -11.72 -4.56
CA VAL A 110 -3.14 -11.17 -3.46
C VAL A 110 -3.95 -9.97 -3.95
N THR A 111 -5.26 -10.13 -3.99
CA THR A 111 -6.20 -9.10 -4.46
C THR A 111 -6.38 -7.97 -3.44
N PRO A 112 -6.89 -6.80 -3.86
CA PRO A 112 -7.26 -5.73 -2.94
C PRO A 112 -8.25 -6.18 -1.86
N GLU A 113 -9.22 -7.01 -2.21
CA GLU A 113 -10.22 -7.53 -1.28
C GLU A 113 -9.58 -8.38 -0.18
N ALA A 114 -8.67 -9.29 -0.54
CA ALA A 114 -7.93 -10.10 0.43
C ALA A 114 -7.09 -9.23 1.37
N ALA A 115 -6.43 -8.19 0.83
CA ALA A 115 -5.67 -7.25 1.65
C ALA A 115 -6.56 -6.38 2.55
N VAL A 116 -7.78 -6.02 2.11
CA VAL A 116 -8.76 -5.31 2.95
C VAL A 116 -9.16 -6.19 4.14
N HIS A 117 -9.47 -7.47 3.92
CA HIS A 117 -9.78 -8.42 5.01
C HIS A 117 -8.62 -8.51 6.01
N GLU A 118 -7.39 -8.71 5.53
CA GLU A 118 -6.20 -8.83 6.40
C GLU A 118 -6.02 -7.59 7.28
N ILE A 119 -6.13 -6.39 6.70
CA ILE A 119 -6.00 -5.13 7.45
C ILE A 119 -7.16 -4.95 8.42
N ALA A 120 -8.40 -5.21 7.98
CA ALA A 120 -9.59 -5.06 8.81
C ALA A 120 -9.55 -5.99 10.03
N ASP A 121 -9.12 -7.24 9.86
CA ASP A 121 -8.97 -8.19 10.95
C ASP A 121 -7.88 -7.77 11.94
N ALA A 122 -6.73 -7.27 11.44
CA ALA A 122 -5.69 -6.74 12.30
C ALA A 122 -6.15 -5.52 13.12
N LEU A 123 -7.00 -4.67 12.54
CA LEU A 123 -7.60 -3.53 13.23
C LEU A 123 -8.65 -3.96 14.29
N ARG A 124 -9.44 -4.99 14.00
CA ARG A 124 -10.44 -5.53 14.93
C ARG A 124 -9.81 -6.23 16.13
N THR A 125 -8.71 -6.92 15.93
CA THR A 125 -8.00 -7.65 16.99
C THR A 125 -7.16 -6.76 17.91
N GLY A 126 -7.13 -5.43 17.66
CA GLY A 126 -6.41 -4.48 18.50
C GLY A 126 -4.88 -4.55 18.37
N VAL A 127 -4.36 -5.17 17.31
CA VAL A 127 -2.92 -5.16 17.02
C VAL A 127 -2.42 -3.72 16.82
N PHE A 128 -3.30 -2.84 16.33
CA PHE A 128 -3.02 -1.41 16.16
C PHE A 128 -3.93 -0.60 17.09
N THR A 129 -3.38 -0.06 18.15
CA THR A 129 -4.13 0.71 19.16
C THR A 129 -4.02 2.22 18.99
N ASN A 130 -2.97 2.70 18.32
CA ASN A 130 -2.74 4.13 18.12
C ASN A 130 -2.43 4.41 16.64
N PHE A 131 -3.48 4.75 15.87
CA PHE A 131 -3.35 5.05 14.44
C PHE A 131 -2.52 6.30 14.12
N ASP A 132 -2.33 7.19 15.08
CA ASP A 132 -1.58 8.43 14.90
C ASP A 132 -0.09 8.26 15.24
N HIS A 133 0.33 7.07 15.66
CA HIS A 133 1.73 6.82 15.98
C HIS A 133 2.62 6.98 14.73
N PRO A 134 3.67 7.82 14.78
CA PRO A 134 4.48 8.15 13.59
C PRO A 134 5.10 6.92 12.91
N ALA A 135 5.37 5.86 13.66
CA ALA A 135 5.95 4.62 13.11
C ALA A 135 5.08 3.94 12.02
N TYR A 136 3.79 4.26 11.94
CA TYR A 136 2.92 3.74 10.89
C TYR A 136 2.94 4.58 9.60
N TYR A 137 3.70 5.67 9.58
CA TYR A 137 3.75 6.61 8.45
C TYR A 137 5.20 6.92 8.10
N ASN A 138 5.64 6.51 6.93
CA ASN A 138 7.04 6.65 6.51
C ASN A 138 7.58 8.06 6.68
N LEU A 139 6.86 9.08 6.24
CA LEU A 139 7.33 10.46 6.30
C LEU A 139 7.37 11.04 7.73
N PRO A 140 6.33 10.93 8.56
CA PRO A 140 6.40 11.31 9.97
C PRO A 140 7.48 10.57 10.74
N TRP A 141 7.66 9.28 10.48
CA TRP A 141 8.70 8.48 11.12
C TRP A 141 10.12 8.95 10.77
N MET A 142 10.38 9.15 9.47
CA MET A 142 11.69 9.67 9.04
C MET A 142 11.98 11.06 9.57
N LYS A 143 10.99 11.95 9.62
CA LYS A 143 11.16 13.29 10.24
C LYS A 143 11.53 13.18 11.70
N LEU A 144 10.84 12.33 12.46
CA LEU A 144 11.14 12.11 13.88
C LEU A 144 12.59 11.61 14.09
N LEU A 145 13.04 10.65 13.26
CA LEU A 145 14.41 10.13 13.35
C LEU A 145 15.45 11.20 13.03
N LEU A 146 15.23 12.00 12.00
CA LEU A 146 16.14 13.11 11.64
C LEU A 146 16.18 14.19 12.72
N ASP A 147 15.04 14.53 13.32
CA ASP A 147 14.97 15.48 14.42
C ASP A 147 15.72 14.97 15.67
N ILE A 148 15.65 13.68 15.96
CA ILE A 148 16.39 13.04 17.06
C ILE A 148 17.89 13.09 16.75
N GLU A 149 18.32 12.73 15.54
CA GLU A 149 19.73 12.75 15.12
C GLU A 149 20.30 14.16 15.22
N ASP A 150 19.58 15.18 14.73
CA ASP A 150 20.00 16.59 14.84
C ASP A 150 20.14 17.06 16.30
N ARG A 151 19.20 16.67 17.18
CA ARG A 151 19.29 16.97 18.61
C ARG A 151 20.50 16.30 19.25
N ILE A 152 20.72 15.01 19.05
CA ILE A 152 21.87 14.28 19.60
C ILE A 152 23.17 14.89 19.11
N SER A 153 23.26 15.30 17.85
CA SER A 153 24.50 15.94 17.33
C SER A 153 24.80 17.30 17.96
N LYS A 154 23.77 18.06 18.39
CA LYS A 154 23.90 19.39 19.01
C LYS A 154 24.08 19.33 20.52
N THR A 155 23.48 18.36 21.20
CA THR A 155 23.45 18.31 22.68
C THR A 155 24.26 17.17 23.29
N GLY A 156 24.82 16.28 22.47
CA GLY A 156 25.43 15.04 22.91
C GLY A 156 24.41 13.94 23.21
N PRO A 157 24.88 12.72 23.51
CA PRO A 157 23.97 11.60 23.79
C PRO A 157 23.13 11.90 25.04
N ILE A 158 21.87 11.51 24.96
CA ILE A 158 20.95 11.56 26.10
C ILE A 158 21.40 10.44 27.06
N VAL A 159 21.93 10.80 28.20
CA VAL A 159 22.33 9.87 29.27
C VAL A 159 21.14 9.61 30.18
#